data_eca364a9490549735f85e31c093ba3dd
#
_entry.id   eca364a9490549735f85e31c093ba3dd
#
_cell.length_a   1.000
_cell.length_b   1.000
_cell.length_c   1.000
_cell.angle_alpha   90.00
_cell.angle_beta   90.00
_cell.angle_gamma   90.00
#
_symmetry.space_group_name_H-M   'P 1'
#
loop_
_entity.id
_entity.type
_entity.pdbx_description
1 polymer ?
#
loop_
_entity_poly.entity_id
_entity_poly.type
_entity_poly.pdbx_seq_one_letter_code
_entity_poly.pdbx_strand_id
1 'polypeptide(L)'
;MFSEQWGNIKARPGANRLIKHLKSNRVPTAVASNSSRSNIDSKISCHQGWKEYFSAIVGADEVQKGKPSPDIFLEAAKRMNADPSNCLVIEDSLPGVSAGKAAGMHVIAVPSVPKSSDEFSSADEIINSLLDLRPEKWGLPPFNDWIEGTLQVEPWFIGGPVIKGFGRGSKVLGIPTANLPAENFSDVLSEHTSGVYFGWAGLSTRGIYKMVMSIGWNPYFDNTEKTIEPWLLHGFDEDFYGEELRLAIVGYIRPEANFPSLESLIERIHEDGRIAERALDLPEYAKYKDSPYLRNPLQQGNVANGNEAEQEL
;
A
#
# COMPACT_ATOMS: atom_id res chain seq x y z
N MET A 1 29.51 4.85 9.53
CA MET A 1 29.20 3.63 8.75
C MET A 1 27.71 3.25 8.80
N PHE A 2 26.77 4.21 9.00
CA PHE A 2 25.31 4.01 8.98
C PHE A 2 24.57 4.92 7.99
N SER A 3 25.28 5.84 7.30
CA SER A 3 24.65 6.84 6.41
C SER A 3 24.30 6.30 5.01
N GLU A 4 24.87 5.17 4.59
CA GLU A 4 24.62 4.60 3.25
C GLU A 4 23.33 3.77 3.19
N GLN A 5 22.76 3.34 4.31
CA GLN A 5 21.51 2.57 4.37
C GLN A 5 20.24 3.41 4.23
N TRP A 6 20.32 4.73 4.35
CA TRP A 6 19.14 5.61 4.38
C TRP A 6 18.70 6.10 3.00
N GLY A 7 19.55 5.97 1.98
CA GLY A 7 19.32 6.50 0.63
C GLY A 7 18.15 5.86 -0.15
N ASN A 8 17.68 4.69 0.29
CA ASN A 8 16.65 3.89 -0.41
C ASN A 8 15.39 3.62 0.44
N ILE A 9 15.12 4.46 1.45
CA ILE A 9 13.91 4.30 2.24
C ILE A 9 12.71 4.71 1.40
N LYS A 10 11.82 3.75 1.11
CA LYS A 10 10.57 4.01 0.41
C LYS A 10 9.50 4.48 1.38
N ALA A 11 8.64 5.39 0.92
CA ALA A 11 7.46 5.78 1.67
C ALA A 11 6.46 4.62 1.72
N ARG A 12 5.79 4.45 2.86
CA ARG A 12 4.70 3.44 2.94
C ARG A 12 3.55 3.80 2.01
N PRO A 13 2.80 2.80 1.49
CA PRO A 13 1.66 3.05 0.61
C PRO A 13 0.68 4.06 1.19
N GLY A 14 0.35 5.09 0.42
CA GLY A 14 -0.53 6.19 0.83
C GLY A 14 0.14 7.34 1.59
N ALA A 15 1.40 7.22 2.04
CA ALA A 15 2.08 8.29 2.79
C ALA A 15 2.27 9.56 1.94
N ASN A 16 2.82 9.44 0.73
CA ASN A 16 2.98 10.57 -0.19
C ASN A 16 1.63 11.24 -0.51
N ARG A 17 0.60 10.44 -0.75
CA ARG A 17 -0.77 10.89 -0.99
C ARG A 17 -1.28 11.75 0.17
N LEU A 18 -1.20 11.21 1.39
CA LEU A 18 -1.68 11.88 2.60
C LEU A 18 -0.94 13.18 2.85
N ILE A 19 0.39 13.17 2.82
CA ILE A 19 1.22 14.34 3.10
C ILE A 19 0.94 15.47 2.09
N LYS A 20 0.87 15.14 0.79
CA LYS A 20 0.53 16.10 -0.26
C LYS A 20 -0.89 16.66 -0.09
N HIS A 21 -1.85 15.81 0.25
CA HIS A 21 -3.24 16.20 0.47
C HIS A 21 -3.38 17.17 1.65
N LEU A 22 -2.79 16.83 2.80
CA LEU A 22 -2.81 17.70 3.98
C LEU A 22 -2.15 19.05 3.71
N LYS A 23 -1.00 19.05 3.02
CA LYS A 23 -0.31 20.29 2.62
C LYS A 23 -1.17 21.16 1.71
N SER A 24 -1.80 20.55 0.69
CA SER A 24 -2.66 21.29 -0.26
C SER A 24 -3.86 21.93 0.42
N ASN A 25 -4.37 21.29 1.47
CA ASN A 25 -5.48 21.77 2.29
C ASN A 25 -5.04 22.63 3.48
N ARG A 26 -3.73 22.97 3.58
CA ARG A 26 -3.17 23.80 4.65
C ARG A 26 -3.38 23.25 6.06
N VAL A 27 -3.47 21.93 6.20
CA VAL A 27 -3.54 21.23 7.49
C VAL A 27 -2.14 21.16 8.08
N PRO A 28 -1.88 21.73 9.28
CA PRO A 28 -0.60 21.62 9.94
C PRO A 28 -0.25 20.15 10.21
N THR A 29 0.96 19.74 9.84
CA THR A 29 1.41 18.34 9.94
C THR A 29 2.80 18.31 10.55
N ALA A 30 3.05 17.39 11.49
CA ALA A 30 4.35 17.21 12.12
C ALA A 30 4.86 15.78 12.02
N VAL A 31 6.18 15.63 12.04
CA VAL A 31 6.86 14.36 12.29
C VAL A 31 7.32 14.31 13.74
N ALA A 32 6.96 13.22 14.45
CA ALA A 32 7.39 12.94 15.80
C ALA A 32 7.95 11.53 15.88
N SER A 33 9.23 11.36 16.17
CA SER A 33 9.93 10.07 16.09
C SER A 33 10.91 9.85 17.24
N ASN A 34 11.03 8.61 17.71
CA ASN A 34 12.08 8.21 18.66
C ASN A 34 13.50 8.19 18.06
N SER A 35 13.65 8.47 16.78
CA SER A 35 14.96 8.74 16.18
C SER A 35 15.48 10.12 16.57
N SER A 36 16.80 10.33 16.55
CA SER A 36 17.38 11.67 16.68
C SER A 36 16.96 12.57 15.54
N ARG A 37 16.94 13.88 15.76
CA ARG A 37 16.58 14.87 14.76
C ARG A 37 17.40 14.72 13.47
N SER A 38 18.70 14.49 13.57
CA SER A 38 19.58 14.31 12.41
C SER A 38 19.22 13.09 11.58
N ASN A 39 18.84 11.98 12.23
CA ASN A 39 18.38 10.77 11.52
C ASN A 39 17.05 10.99 10.83
N ILE A 40 16.12 11.74 11.43
CA ILE A 40 14.85 12.09 10.81
C ILE A 40 15.10 12.95 9.57
N ASP A 41 15.92 13.99 9.68
CA ASP A 41 16.26 14.88 8.57
C ASP A 41 16.89 14.10 7.39
N SER A 42 17.76 13.14 7.68
CA SER A 42 18.36 12.26 6.66
C SER A 42 17.32 11.40 5.96
N LYS A 43 16.39 10.78 6.70
CA LYS A 43 15.31 9.94 6.14
C LYS A 43 14.34 10.76 5.28
N ILE A 44 13.95 11.94 5.76
CA ILE A 44 13.02 12.82 5.05
C ILE A 44 13.63 13.38 3.76
N SER A 45 14.95 13.64 3.75
CA SER A 45 15.64 14.18 2.58
C SER A 45 15.63 13.23 1.36
N CYS A 46 15.40 11.93 1.58
CA CYS A 46 15.24 10.95 0.50
C CYS A 46 13.92 11.11 -0.27
N HIS A 47 12.96 11.86 0.29
CA HIS A 47 11.66 12.09 -0.31
C HIS A 47 11.50 13.53 -0.78
N GLN A 48 11.32 13.71 -2.07
CA GLN A 48 11.21 15.04 -2.67
C GLN A 48 10.05 15.84 -2.06
N GLY A 49 10.35 17.03 -1.54
CA GLY A 49 9.36 17.97 -1.01
C GLY A 49 8.86 17.68 0.42
N TRP A 50 9.21 16.55 1.02
CA TRP A 50 8.70 16.21 2.36
C TRP A 50 9.11 17.23 3.42
N LYS A 51 10.33 17.74 3.36
CA LYS A 51 10.84 18.69 4.36
C LYS A 51 9.99 19.96 4.44
N GLU A 52 9.50 20.44 3.29
CA GLU A 52 8.68 21.64 3.18
C GLU A 52 7.20 21.40 3.52
N TYR A 53 6.79 20.13 3.58
CA TYR A 53 5.40 19.77 3.88
C TYR A 53 5.12 19.76 5.38
N PHE A 54 6.13 19.50 6.22
CA PHE A 54 5.95 19.46 7.68
C PHE A 54 6.11 20.82 8.32
N SER A 55 5.13 21.19 9.17
CA SER A 55 5.16 22.39 9.99
C SER A 55 6.10 22.27 11.18
N ALA A 56 6.31 21.04 11.66
CA ALA A 56 7.24 20.74 12.74
C ALA A 56 7.85 19.35 12.57
N ILE A 57 9.08 19.18 13.06
CA ILE A 57 9.76 17.89 13.15
C ILE A 57 10.35 17.82 14.56
N VAL A 58 10.06 16.73 15.29
CA VAL A 58 10.52 16.51 16.66
C VAL A 58 11.21 15.15 16.77
N GLY A 59 12.46 15.16 17.19
CA GLY A 59 13.26 13.97 17.50
C GLY A 59 13.30 13.65 18.99
N ALA A 60 13.71 12.43 19.33
CA ALA A 60 13.82 12.01 20.73
C ALA A 60 14.87 12.81 21.52
N ASP A 61 15.88 13.35 20.85
CA ASP A 61 16.92 14.20 21.43
C ASP A 61 16.45 15.64 21.74
N GLU A 62 15.20 15.98 21.39
CA GLU A 62 14.60 17.29 21.63
C GLU A 62 13.55 17.28 22.77
N VAL A 63 13.33 16.12 23.43
CA VAL A 63 12.37 15.94 24.52
C VAL A 63 13.03 15.21 25.70
N GLN A 64 12.39 15.25 26.89
CA GLN A 64 12.94 14.58 28.06
C GLN A 64 12.78 13.06 27.98
N LYS A 65 11.64 12.60 27.50
CA LYS A 65 11.30 11.17 27.34
C LYS A 65 10.71 10.91 25.98
N GLY A 66 11.23 9.88 25.30
CA GLY A 66 10.63 9.38 24.06
C GLY A 66 9.39 8.51 24.30
N LYS A 67 8.75 8.07 23.21
CA LYS A 67 7.62 7.12 23.24
C LYS A 67 7.99 5.89 24.09
N PRO A 68 7.15 5.42 25.00
CA PRO A 68 5.68 5.67 25.11
C PRO A 68 5.29 6.92 25.93
N SER A 69 6.24 7.77 26.37
CA SER A 69 5.90 9.05 27.00
C SER A 69 5.24 10.00 25.98
N PRO A 70 4.27 10.85 26.42
CA PRO A 70 3.57 11.78 25.53
C PRO A 70 4.42 12.98 25.08
N ASP A 71 5.59 13.21 25.67
CA ASP A 71 6.41 14.42 25.53
C ASP A 71 6.61 14.83 24.07
N ILE A 72 6.90 13.84 23.19
CA ILE A 72 7.22 14.08 21.78
C ILE A 72 6.02 14.60 20.99
N PHE A 73 4.82 14.08 21.27
CA PHE A 73 3.59 14.54 20.63
C PHE A 73 3.12 15.88 21.21
N LEU A 74 3.26 16.10 22.51
CA LEU A 74 2.96 17.38 23.14
C LEU A 74 3.88 18.50 22.61
N GLU A 75 5.18 18.21 22.43
CA GLU A 75 6.11 19.16 21.83
C GLU A 75 5.78 19.43 20.35
N ALA A 76 5.39 18.41 19.60
CA ALA A 76 4.95 18.59 18.21
C ALA A 76 3.69 19.48 18.12
N ALA A 77 2.68 19.23 18.96
CA ALA A 77 1.46 20.05 19.02
C ALA A 77 1.78 21.50 19.39
N LYS A 78 2.65 21.71 20.40
CA LYS A 78 3.13 23.03 20.79
C LYS A 78 3.81 23.78 19.64
N ARG A 79 4.70 23.13 18.87
CA ARG A 79 5.39 23.75 17.74
C ARG A 79 4.42 24.09 16.61
N MET A 80 3.34 23.34 16.45
CA MET A 80 2.26 23.64 15.50
C MET A 80 1.25 24.67 16.04
N ASN A 81 1.36 25.09 17.30
CA ASN A 81 0.37 25.92 17.99
C ASN A 81 -1.04 25.28 17.95
N ALA A 82 -1.11 23.98 18.16
CA ALA A 82 -2.33 23.18 18.15
C ALA A 82 -2.66 22.65 19.54
N ASP A 83 -3.96 22.56 19.86
CA ASP A 83 -4.43 21.89 21.07
C ASP A 83 -4.30 20.37 20.88
N PRO A 84 -3.68 19.63 21.84
CA PRO A 84 -3.56 18.19 21.75
C PRO A 84 -4.89 17.47 21.49
N SER A 85 -6.00 17.94 22.08
CA SER A 85 -7.32 17.34 21.89
C SER A 85 -7.86 17.44 20.45
N ASN A 86 -7.28 18.36 19.65
CA ASN A 86 -7.61 18.55 18.24
C ASN A 86 -6.54 17.93 17.30
N CYS A 87 -5.62 17.14 17.85
CA CYS A 87 -4.58 16.48 17.07
C CYS A 87 -4.92 15.02 16.79
N LEU A 88 -4.60 14.59 15.58
CA LEU A 88 -4.67 13.20 15.15
C LEU A 88 -3.26 12.64 14.99
N VAL A 89 -2.96 11.57 15.72
CA VAL A 89 -1.71 10.81 15.60
C VAL A 89 -1.94 9.63 14.66
N ILE A 90 -1.03 9.40 13.75
CA ILE A 90 -0.98 8.21 12.89
C ILE A 90 0.30 7.46 13.24
N GLU A 91 0.16 6.22 13.69
CA GLU A 91 1.26 5.43 14.25
C GLU A 91 1.24 3.98 13.80
N ASP A 92 2.44 3.38 13.72
CA ASP A 92 2.63 1.97 13.37
C ASP A 92 3.14 1.12 14.55
N SER A 93 3.47 1.76 15.68
CA SER A 93 4.09 1.14 16.84
C SER A 93 3.24 1.25 18.10
N LEU A 94 3.24 0.20 18.93
CA LEU A 94 2.55 0.21 20.24
C LEU A 94 3.02 1.35 21.17
N PRO A 95 4.35 1.60 21.30
CA PRO A 95 4.80 2.73 22.10
C PRO A 95 4.29 4.08 21.58
N GLY A 96 4.15 4.22 20.26
CA GLY A 96 3.61 5.44 19.64
C GLY A 96 2.13 5.62 19.89
N VAL A 97 1.33 4.55 19.76
CA VAL A 97 -0.11 4.59 20.10
C VAL A 97 -0.29 4.96 21.57
N SER A 98 0.45 4.33 22.48
CA SER A 98 0.41 4.63 23.92
C SER A 98 0.78 6.11 24.20
N ALA A 99 1.80 6.63 23.53
CA ALA A 99 2.22 8.03 23.67
C ALA A 99 1.15 9.01 23.18
N GLY A 100 0.51 8.72 22.03
CA GLY A 100 -0.56 9.55 21.50
C GLY A 100 -1.79 9.58 22.42
N LYS A 101 -2.20 8.43 22.94
CA LYS A 101 -3.30 8.35 23.92
C LYS A 101 -2.94 9.06 25.21
N ALA A 102 -1.72 8.90 25.72
CA ALA A 102 -1.25 9.62 26.91
C ALA A 102 -1.17 11.14 26.70
N ALA A 103 -0.96 11.60 25.48
CA ALA A 103 -1.01 13.02 25.11
C ALA A 103 -2.44 13.60 25.03
N GLY A 104 -3.48 12.77 25.17
CA GLY A 104 -4.88 13.18 25.02
C GLY A 104 -5.30 13.40 23.56
N MET A 105 -4.59 12.80 22.61
CA MET A 105 -4.83 12.91 21.16
C MET A 105 -5.69 11.76 20.65
N HIS A 106 -6.31 11.96 19.49
CA HIS A 106 -6.86 10.86 18.69
C HIS A 106 -5.75 10.08 18.02
N VAL A 107 -5.92 8.76 17.92
CA VAL A 107 -4.86 7.88 17.38
C VAL A 107 -5.43 6.88 16.37
N ILE A 108 -4.88 6.90 15.17
CA ILE A 108 -5.06 5.85 14.18
C ILE A 108 -3.79 4.96 14.18
N ALA A 109 -3.98 3.66 14.40
CA ALA A 109 -2.92 2.68 14.24
C ALA A 109 -2.90 2.14 12.82
N VAL A 110 -1.68 2.01 12.26
CA VAL A 110 -1.41 1.42 10.95
C VAL A 110 -0.36 0.31 11.12
N PRO A 111 -0.71 -0.84 11.70
CA PRO A 111 0.24 -1.90 12.02
C PRO A 111 0.99 -2.40 10.79
N SER A 112 2.28 -2.67 10.93
CA SER A 112 3.10 -3.22 9.85
C SER A 112 2.79 -4.69 9.55
N VAL A 113 2.22 -5.42 10.53
CA VAL A 113 1.88 -6.85 10.44
C VAL A 113 0.47 -7.07 10.99
N PRO A 114 -0.44 -7.74 10.24
CA PRO A 114 -1.84 -7.96 10.66
C PRO A 114 -2.02 -8.71 11.99
N LYS A 115 -1.08 -9.60 12.35
CA LYS A 115 -1.12 -10.37 13.61
C LYS A 115 -1.12 -9.52 14.87
N SER A 116 -0.63 -8.30 14.79
CA SER A 116 -0.53 -7.38 15.93
C SER A 116 -1.74 -6.45 16.07
N SER A 117 -2.80 -6.60 15.26
CA SER A 117 -3.96 -5.70 15.32
C SER A 117 -4.63 -5.65 16.69
N ASP A 118 -4.78 -6.81 17.36
CA ASP A 118 -5.41 -6.89 18.69
C ASP A 118 -4.62 -6.13 19.76
N GLU A 119 -3.30 -6.04 19.61
CA GLU A 119 -2.42 -5.30 20.51
C GLU A 119 -2.65 -3.77 20.40
N PHE A 120 -3.15 -3.30 19.25
CA PHE A 120 -3.45 -1.89 18.99
C PHE A 120 -4.85 -1.45 19.43
N SER A 121 -5.58 -2.26 20.21
CA SER A 121 -6.97 -2.00 20.63
C SER A 121 -7.18 -0.70 21.40
N SER A 122 -6.12 -0.06 21.93
CA SER A 122 -6.17 1.26 22.55
C SER A 122 -6.24 2.43 21.55
N ALA A 123 -5.97 2.20 20.27
CA ALA A 123 -6.14 3.20 19.22
C ALA A 123 -7.64 3.46 18.97
N ASP A 124 -7.98 4.65 18.50
CA ASP A 124 -9.36 5.00 18.16
C ASP A 124 -9.83 4.37 16.85
N GLU A 125 -8.89 4.11 15.93
CA GLU A 125 -9.13 3.38 14.68
C GLU A 125 -7.88 2.56 14.33
N ILE A 126 -8.08 1.38 13.74
CA ILE A 126 -7.00 0.54 13.18
C ILE A 126 -7.29 0.36 11.70
N ILE A 127 -6.33 0.72 10.84
CA ILE A 127 -6.42 0.55 9.39
C ILE A 127 -5.21 -0.24 8.88
N ASN A 128 -5.39 -0.99 7.78
CA ASN A 128 -4.29 -1.79 7.22
C ASN A 128 -3.25 -0.93 6.50
N SER A 129 -3.67 0.20 5.94
CA SER A 129 -2.81 1.05 5.14
C SER A 129 -3.33 2.50 5.14
N LEU A 130 -2.44 3.46 4.89
CA LEU A 130 -2.84 4.84 4.63
C LEU A 130 -3.65 5.01 3.34
N LEU A 131 -3.68 4.00 2.45
CA LEU A 131 -4.61 3.97 1.31
C LEU A 131 -6.07 3.90 1.77
N ASP A 132 -6.33 3.26 2.91
CA ASP A 132 -7.67 3.05 3.48
C ASP A 132 -8.11 4.20 4.40
N LEU A 133 -7.22 5.17 4.65
CA LEU A 133 -7.53 6.32 5.50
C LEU A 133 -8.68 7.13 4.92
N ARG A 134 -9.63 7.47 5.78
CA ARG A 134 -10.73 8.40 5.51
C ARG A 134 -10.59 9.65 6.37
N PRO A 135 -9.91 10.69 5.88
CA PRO A 135 -9.63 11.90 6.65
C PRO A 135 -10.90 12.59 7.19
N GLU A 136 -11.99 12.51 6.44
CA GLU A 136 -13.28 13.10 6.79
C GLU A 136 -13.90 12.58 8.10
N LYS A 137 -13.59 11.34 8.49
CA LYS A 137 -14.01 10.79 9.79
C LYS A 137 -13.42 11.55 10.97
N TRP A 138 -12.29 12.22 10.75
CA TRP A 138 -11.50 12.95 11.73
C TRP A 138 -11.60 14.47 11.57
N GLY A 139 -12.59 14.95 10.84
CA GLY A 139 -12.78 16.38 10.60
C GLY A 139 -11.75 17.00 9.67
N LEU A 140 -10.96 16.18 8.98
CA LEU A 140 -10.00 16.63 7.97
C LEU A 140 -10.65 16.68 6.58
N PRO A 141 -10.12 17.47 5.62
CA PRO A 141 -10.63 17.50 4.26
C PRO A 141 -10.66 16.11 3.64
N PRO A 142 -11.77 15.70 2.97
CA PRO A 142 -11.84 14.40 2.32
C PRO A 142 -10.88 14.32 1.13
N PHE A 143 -10.39 13.12 0.84
CA PHE A 143 -9.70 12.88 -0.43
C PHE A 143 -10.66 13.06 -1.61
N ASN A 144 -10.15 13.61 -2.71
CA ASN A 144 -10.88 13.84 -3.95
C ASN A 144 -10.22 13.17 -5.18
N ASP A 145 -9.34 12.22 -4.95
CA ASP A 145 -8.52 11.54 -5.96
C ASP A 145 -9.03 10.13 -6.32
N TRP A 146 -10.19 9.74 -5.81
CA TRP A 146 -10.87 8.53 -6.22
C TRP A 146 -11.59 8.76 -7.54
N ILE A 147 -11.34 7.87 -8.52
CA ILE A 147 -11.94 7.92 -9.85
C ILE A 147 -12.69 6.61 -10.08
N GLU A 148 -14.00 6.67 -10.32
CA GLU A 148 -14.85 5.48 -10.58
C GLU A 148 -14.72 4.36 -9.54
N GLY A 149 -14.50 4.74 -8.26
CA GLY A 149 -14.31 3.78 -7.17
C GLY A 149 -12.92 3.17 -7.09
N THR A 150 -11.94 3.77 -7.78
CA THR A 150 -10.55 3.33 -7.78
C THR A 150 -9.61 4.45 -7.34
N LEU A 151 -8.47 4.06 -6.79
CA LEU A 151 -7.37 4.95 -6.43
C LEU A 151 -6.16 4.63 -7.30
N GLN A 152 -5.62 5.64 -7.98
CA GLN A 152 -4.36 5.49 -8.69
C GLN A 152 -3.22 5.27 -7.70
N VAL A 153 -2.37 4.27 -7.95
CA VAL A 153 -1.13 4.04 -7.20
C VAL A 153 0.09 4.29 -8.09
N GLU A 154 1.25 4.54 -7.49
CA GLU A 154 2.50 4.53 -8.23
C GLU A 154 2.65 3.17 -8.91
N PRO A 155 2.87 3.11 -10.23
CA PRO A 155 2.92 1.85 -10.96
C PRO A 155 4.05 0.96 -10.45
N TRP A 156 3.78 -0.31 -10.28
CA TRP A 156 4.79 -1.29 -9.94
C TRP A 156 4.61 -2.56 -10.76
N PHE A 157 5.69 -3.32 -10.89
CA PHE A 157 5.79 -4.37 -11.89
C PHE A 157 6.30 -5.66 -11.24
N ILE A 158 5.66 -6.78 -11.57
CA ILE A 158 6.11 -8.12 -11.22
C ILE A 158 5.85 -9.07 -12.39
N GLY A 159 6.63 -10.14 -12.47
CA GLY A 159 6.41 -11.14 -13.50
C GLY A 159 7.16 -12.43 -13.22
N GLY A 160 6.65 -13.51 -13.80
CA GLY A 160 7.21 -14.84 -13.64
C GLY A 160 6.33 -15.91 -14.26
N PRO A 161 6.69 -17.18 -14.12
CA PRO A 161 5.90 -18.28 -14.63
C PRO A 161 4.57 -18.42 -13.86
N VAL A 162 3.49 -18.63 -14.59
CA VAL A 162 2.19 -18.98 -13.99
C VAL A 162 2.29 -20.33 -13.30
N ILE A 163 1.98 -20.35 -12.00
CA ILE A 163 1.95 -21.58 -11.20
C ILE A 163 0.52 -22.01 -10.87
N LYS A 164 0.38 -23.29 -10.54
CA LYS A 164 -0.88 -23.81 -10.04
C LYS A 164 -1.14 -23.26 -8.65
N GLY A 165 -2.29 -22.64 -8.44
CA GLY A 165 -2.70 -22.14 -7.13
C GLY A 165 -3.03 -23.26 -6.15
N PHE A 166 -3.38 -22.88 -4.93
CA PHE A 166 -3.66 -23.80 -3.82
C PHE A 166 -4.93 -24.67 -4.01
N GLY A 167 -5.57 -24.61 -5.19
CA GLY A 167 -6.70 -25.51 -5.52
C GLY A 167 -8.01 -25.19 -4.77
N ARG A 168 -8.16 -23.98 -4.25
CA ARG A 168 -9.33 -23.54 -3.45
C ARG A 168 -10.58 -23.25 -4.27
N GLY A 169 -10.69 -23.75 -5.50
CA GLY A 169 -11.95 -23.70 -6.25
C GLY A 169 -12.18 -22.44 -7.07
N SER A 170 -11.16 -21.59 -7.32
CA SER A 170 -11.36 -20.41 -8.17
C SER A 170 -11.96 -20.75 -9.53
N LYS A 171 -11.58 -21.89 -10.15
CA LYS A 171 -12.21 -22.40 -11.37
C LYS A 171 -13.66 -22.85 -11.15
N VAL A 172 -13.97 -23.48 -10.00
CA VAL A 172 -15.33 -23.90 -9.65
C VAL A 172 -16.23 -22.69 -9.42
N LEU A 173 -15.65 -21.58 -8.94
CA LEU A 173 -16.32 -20.30 -8.71
C LEU A 173 -16.44 -19.45 -9.98
N GLY A 174 -15.89 -19.90 -11.12
CA GLY A 174 -15.88 -19.15 -12.37
C GLY A 174 -14.90 -17.98 -12.40
N ILE A 175 -13.92 -17.96 -11.48
CA ILE A 175 -12.92 -16.90 -11.32
C ILE A 175 -11.51 -17.52 -11.37
N PRO A 176 -11.05 -17.98 -12.55
CA PRO A 176 -9.73 -18.59 -12.68
C PRO A 176 -8.62 -17.57 -12.45
N THR A 177 -7.69 -17.90 -11.54
CA THR A 177 -6.53 -17.03 -11.22
C THR A 177 -5.24 -17.58 -11.82
N ALA A 178 -4.39 -16.69 -12.32
CA ALA A 178 -3.07 -16.98 -12.85
C ALA A 178 -2.01 -16.66 -11.79
N ASN A 179 -1.80 -17.57 -10.85
CA ASN A 179 -0.99 -17.32 -9.67
C ASN A 179 0.50 -17.22 -10.01
N LEU A 180 1.21 -16.36 -9.29
CA LEU A 180 2.65 -16.22 -9.34
C LEU A 180 3.30 -16.76 -8.06
N PRO A 181 4.56 -17.26 -8.10
CA PRO A 181 5.31 -17.72 -6.93
C PRO A 181 5.67 -16.52 -6.05
N ALA A 182 4.88 -16.29 -4.98
CA ALA A 182 4.97 -15.11 -4.12
C ALA A 182 6.35 -14.99 -3.42
N GLU A 183 7.02 -16.10 -3.17
CA GLU A 183 8.37 -16.16 -2.60
C GLU A 183 9.41 -15.38 -3.40
N ASN A 184 9.22 -15.25 -4.71
CA ASN A 184 10.10 -14.48 -5.59
C ASN A 184 9.90 -12.97 -5.46
N PHE A 185 8.84 -12.52 -4.78
CA PHE A 185 8.43 -11.12 -4.69
C PHE A 185 8.30 -10.63 -3.25
N SER A 186 8.88 -11.33 -2.27
CA SER A 186 8.75 -11.02 -0.84
C SER A 186 9.12 -9.57 -0.54
N ASP A 187 10.20 -9.05 -1.13
CA ASP A 187 10.66 -7.68 -0.94
C ASP A 187 9.64 -6.67 -1.48
N VAL A 188 9.17 -6.87 -2.72
CA VAL A 188 8.15 -6.01 -3.34
C VAL A 188 6.84 -6.07 -2.56
N LEU A 189 6.39 -7.28 -2.18
CA LEU A 189 5.15 -7.46 -1.44
C LEU A 189 5.20 -6.88 -0.02
N SER A 190 6.39 -6.78 0.58
CA SER A 190 6.56 -6.11 1.87
C SER A 190 6.29 -4.61 1.80
N GLU A 191 6.49 -4.00 0.64
CA GLU A 191 6.28 -2.57 0.38
C GLU A 191 4.81 -2.25 0.06
N HIS A 192 4.00 -3.24 -0.33
CA HIS A 192 2.60 -3.06 -0.72
C HIS A 192 1.65 -3.65 0.33
N THR A 193 0.54 -2.97 0.58
CA THR A 193 -0.48 -3.46 1.52
C THR A 193 -1.28 -4.61 0.92
N SER A 194 -1.90 -5.45 1.76
CA SER A 194 -2.92 -6.39 1.30
C SER A 194 -4.16 -5.66 0.80
N GLY A 195 -4.84 -6.26 -0.18
CA GLY A 195 -6.04 -5.68 -0.79
C GLY A 195 -6.24 -6.09 -2.24
N VAL A 196 -7.17 -5.42 -2.89
CA VAL A 196 -7.54 -5.65 -4.28
C VAL A 196 -7.00 -4.53 -5.15
N TYR A 197 -6.18 -4.93 -6.11
CA TYR A 197 -5.52 -4.08 -7.09
C TYR A 197 -6.00 -4.38 -8.49
N PHE A 198 -5.66 -3.53 -9.45
CA PHE A 198 -5.93 -3.77 -10.86
C PHE A 198 -4.83 -3.21 -11.74
N GLY A 199 -4.81 -3.68 -12.97
CA GLY A 199 -3.81 -3.27 -13.94
C GLY A 199 -3.84 -4.08 -15.22
N TRP A 200 -2.70 -4.16 -15.87
CA TRP A 200 -2.51 -4.85 -17.14
C TRP A 200 -1.65 -6.09 -16.96
N ALA A 201 -2.03 -7.15 -17.62
CA ALA A 201 -1.34 -8.45 -17.61
C ALA A 201 -0.89 -8.81 -19.03
N GLY A 202 0.41 -8.98 -19.23
CA GLY A 202 1.00 -9.47 -20.48
C GLY A 202 1.34 -10.95 -20.38
N LEU A 203 0.78 -11.78 -21.25
CA LEU A 203 1.18 -13.16 -21.46
C LEU A 203 2.12 -13.25 -22.67
N SER A 204 3.24 -13.94 -22.51
CA SER A 204 4.34 -13.94 -23.49
C SER A 204 3.92 -14.41 -24.89
N THR A 205 2.93 -15.34 -24.96
CA THR A 205 2.50 -15.93 -26.22
C THR A 205 1.09 -15.51 -26.67
N ARG A 206 0.33 -14.78 -25.82
CA ARG A 206 -1.11 -14.54 -26.05
C ARG A 206 -1.49 -13.08 -26.22
N GLY A 207 -0.88 -12.16 -25.47
CA GLY A 207 -1.20 -10.72 -25.56
C GLY A 207 -1.35 -10.04 -24.22
N ILE A 208 -1.97 -8.85 -24.24
CA ILE A 208 -2.13 -8.00 -23.06
C ILE A 208 -3.61 -7.92 -22.70
N TYR A 209 -3.92 -8.17 -21.43
CA TYR A 209 -5.28 -8.28 -20.90
C TYR A 209 -5.47 -7.35 -19.70
N LYS A 210 -6.68 -6.91 -19.46
CA LYS A 210 -7.10 -6.28 -18.22
C LYS A 210 -7.05 -7.29 -17.10
N MET A 211 -6.70 -6.86 -15.89
CA MET A 211 -6.50 -7.74 -14.75
C MET A 211 -6.97 -7.08 -13.45
N VAL A 212 -7.61 -7.85 -12.59
CA VAL A 212 -7.78 -7.55 -11.17
C VAL A 212 -6.98 -8.56 -10.35
N MET A 213 -6.41 -8.14 -9.24
CA MET A 213 -5.48 -8.97 -8.47
C MET A 213 -5.73 -8.81 -6.98
N SER A 214 -5.80 -9.92 -6.26
CA SER A 214 -5.77 -9.94 -4.81
C SER A 214 -4.35 -10.14 -4.31
N ILE A 215 -3.95 -9.33 -3.33
CA ILE A 215 -2.79 -9.56 -2.48
C ILE A 215 -3.33 -9.79 -1.08
N GLY A 216 -3.09 -10.97 -0.53
CA GLY A 216 -3.61 -11.33 0.78
C GLY A 216 -2.62 -12.12 1.60
N TRP A 217 -2.83 -12.15 2.91
CA TRP A 217 -2.08 -13.00 3.81
C TRP A 217 -2.56 -14.44 3.70
N ASN A 218 -1.63 -15.38 3.63
CA ASN A 218 -1.96 -16.79 3.53
C ASN A 218 -2.19 -17.41 4.92
N PRO A 219 -3.44 -17.75 5.29
CA PRO A 219 -3.74 -18.31 6.60
C PRO A 219 -3.13 -19.71 6.82
N TYR A 220 -2.74 -20.43 5.76
CA TYR A 220 -2.08 -21.74 5.89
C TYR A 220 -0.61 -21.64 6.32
N PHE A 221 0.01 -20.48 6.13
CA PHE A 221 1.36 -20.19 6.62
C PHE A 221 1.32 -19.22 7.81
N ASP A 222 0.32 -19.35 8.65
CA ASP A 222 0.13 -18.49 9.83
C ASP A 222 0.19 -16.99 9.50
N ASN A 223 -0.23 -16.59 8.30
CA ASN A 223 -0.14 -15.23 7.78
C ASN A 223 1.30 -14.66 7.77
N THR A 224 2.30 -15.51 7.56
CA THR A 224 3.70 -15.08 7.42
C THR A 224 4.07 -14.76 5.97
N GLU A 225 3.29 -15.26 5.00
CA GLU A 225 3.51 -15.04 3.58
C GLU A 225 2.25 -14.48 2.92
N LYS A 226 2.44 -13.59 1.95
CA LYS A 226 1.36 -13.07 1.10
C LYS A 226 1.21 -13.93 -0.15
N THR A 227 -0.01 -14.02 -0.66
CA THR A 227 -0.33 -14.61 -1.96
C THR A 227 -0.58 -13.52 -2.99
N ILE A 228 -0.35 -13.85 -4.25
CA ILE A 228 -0.62 -13.01 -5.42
C ILE A 228 -1.54 -13.80 -6.34
N GLU A 229 -2.76 -13.34 -6.49
CA GLU A 229 -3.82 -14.05 -7.22
C GLU A 229 -4.43 -13.16 -8.31
N PRO A 230 -3.75 -13.00 -9.47
CA PRO A 230 -4.29 -12.24 -10.59
C PRO A 230 -5.40 -13.00 -11.29
N TRP A 231 -6.51 -12.32 -11.55
CA TRP A 231 -7.58 -12.76 -12.41
C TRP A 231 -7.56 -11.92 -13.69
N LEU A 232 -7.21 -12.54 -14.82
CA LEU A 232 -7.25 -11.90 -16.12
C LEU A 232 -8.71 -11.82 -16.56
N LEU A 233 -9.18 -10.63 -16.88
CA LEU A 233 -10.57 -10.37 -17.30
C LEU A 233 -10.77 -10.79 -18.76
N HIS A 234 -10.50 -12.05 -19.03
CA HIS A 234 -10.60 -12.69 -20.33
C HIS A 234 -10.88 -14.19 -20.18
N GLY A 235 -11.68 -14.76 -21.06
CA GLY A 235 -11.90 -16.21 -21.15
C GLY A 235 -10.78 -16.89 -21.92
N PHE A 236 -10.17 -17.91 -21.34
CA PHE A 236 -9.18 -18.75 -21.99
C PHE A 236 -9.73 -20.16 -22.14
N ASP A 237 -9.56 -20.75 -23.33
CA ASP A 237 -10.02 -22.11 -23.61
C ASP A 237 -9.16 -23.18 -22.94
N GLU A 238 -7.88 -22.86 -22.66
CA GLU A 238 -6.88 -23.76 -22.07
C GLU A 238 -6.13 -23.11 -20.92
N ASP A 239 -5.66 -23.96 -19.99
CA ASP A 239 -4.72 -23.56 -18.94
C ASP A 239 -3.36 -23.17 -19.55
N PHE A 240 -2.68 -22.22 -18.93
CA PHE A 240 -1.38 -21.71 -19.39
C PHE A 240 -0.32 -21.71 -18.28
N TYR A 241 -0.30 -22.78 -17.47
CA TYR A 241 0.75 -22.98 -16.47
C TYR A 241 2.13 -23.04 -17.11
N GLY A 242 3.11 -22.36 -16.48
CA GLY A 242 4.48 -22.25 -16.98
C GLY A 242 4.68 -21.15 -18.02
N GLU A 243 3.61 -20.51 -18.52
CA GLU A 243 3.74 -19.34 -19.39
C GLU A 243 4.19 -18.12 -18.58
N GLU A 244 5.06 -17.28 -19.14
CA GLU A 244 5.49 -16.04 -18.51
C GLU A 244 4.35 -15.02 -18.48
N LEU A 245 4.00 -14.60 -17.27
CA LEU A 245 3.03 -13.56 -16.98
C LEU A 245 3.75 -12.33 -16.44
N ARG A 246 3.41 -11.16 -16.94
CA ARG A 246 3.92 -9.88 -16.47
C ARG A 246 2.76 -8.98 -16.11
N LEU A 247 2.87 -8.35 -14.95
CA LEU A 247 1.83 -7.51 -14.39
C LEU A 247 2.34 -6.09 -14.22
N ALA A 248 1.59 -5.13 -14.74
CA ALA A 248 1.73 -3.71 -14.45
C ALA A 248 0.55 -3.31 -13.56
N ILE A 249 0.79 -3.13 -12.28
CA ILE A 249 -0.21 -2.78 -11.28
C ILE A 249 -0.29 -1.25 -11.21
N VAL A 250 -1.46 -0.68 -11.46
CA VAL A 250 -1.64 0.76 -11.66
C VAL A 250 -2.72 1.39 -10.76
N GLY A 251 -3.51 0.56 -10.09
CA GLY A 251 -4.57 1.06 -9.24
C GLY A 251 -4.98 0.10 -8.14
N TYR A 252 -5.67 0.67 -7.15
CA TYR A 252 -6.16 0.02 -5.94
C TYR A 252 -7.68 0.21 -5.85
N ILE A 253 -8.40 -0.84 -5.45
CA ILE A 253 -9.87 -0.81 -5.33
C ILE A 253 -10.28 -0.75 -3.85
N ARG A 254 -9.76 -1.67 -3.01
CA ARG A 254 -10.18 -1.79 -1.61
C ARG A 254 -9.23 -2.66 -0.78
N PRO A 255 -9.30 -2.56 0.57
CA PRO A 255 -8.64 -3.51 1.46
C PRO A 255 -9.24 -4.93 1.34
N GLU A 256 -8.55 -5.90 1.92
CA GLU A 256 -9.15 -7.20 2.21
C GLU A 256 -10.38 -7.03 3.10
N ALA A 257 -11.36 -7.89 2.92
CA ALA A 257 -12.58 -7.89 3.69
C ALA A 257 -13.05 -9.32 3.99
N ASN A 258 -13.67 -9.50 5.14
CA ASN A 258 -14.39 -10.72 5.47
C ASN A 258 -15.82 -10.65 4.90
N PHE A 259 -16.31 -11.78 4.40
CA PHE A 259 -17.64 -11.88 3.82
C PHE A 259 -18.49 -12.88 4.61
N PRO A 260 -19.78 -12.61 4.82
CA PRO A 260 -20.66 -13.46 5.61
C PRO A 260 -21.00 -14.78 4.89
N SER A 261 -20.86 -14.84 3.57
CA SER A 261 -21.12 -16.05 2.77
C SER A 261 -20.21 -16.12 1.54
N LEU A 262 -20.14 -17.31 0.95
CA LEU A 262 -19.40 -17.53 -0.30
C LEU A 262 -20.01 -16.74 -1.46
N GLU A 263 -21.34 -16.65 -1.51
CA GLU A 263 -22.08 -15.92 -2.55
C GLU A 263 -21.73 -14.44 -2.51
N SER A 264 -21.69 -13.83 -1.31
CA SER A 264 -21.32 -12.41 -1.14
C SER A 264 -19.86 -12.15 -1.51
N LEU A 265 -18.96 -13.09 -1.26
CA LEU A 265 -17.57 -13.03 -1.72
C LEU A 265 -17.50 -13.05 -3.26
N ILE A 266 -18.18 -13.99 -3.91
CA ILE A 266 -18.20 -14.13 -5.38
C ILE A 266 -18.78 -12.86 -6.02
N GLU A 267 -19.91 -12.36 -5.52
CA GLU A 267 -20.52 -11.13 -6.00
C GLU A 267 -19.56 -9.94 -5.91
N ARG A 268 -18.85 -9.82 -4.79
CA ARG A 268 -17.86 -8.76 -4.61
C ARG A 268 -16.67 -8.89 -5.54
N ILE A 269 -16.15 -10.10 -5.78
CA ILE A 269 -15.05 -10.31 -6.73
C ILE A 269 -15.48 -9.91 -8.15
N HIS A 270 -16.68 -10.27 -8.55
CA HIS A 270 -17.21 -9.84 -9.85
C HIS A 270 -17.39 -8.32 -9.94
N GLU A 271 -17.80 -7.67 -8.86
CA GLU A 271 -17.87 -6.20 -8.84
C GLU A 271 -16.48 -5.57 -8.94
N ASP A 272 -15.48 -6.11 -8.24
CA ASP A 272 -14.09 -5.66 -8.36
C ASP A 272 -13.60 -5.80 -9.83
N GLY A 273 -13.95 -6.89 -10.50
CA GLY A 273 -13.67 -7.08 -11.93
C GLY A 273 -14.33 -6.02 -12.80
N ARG A 274 -15.62 -5.72 -12.60
CA ARG A 274 -16.34 -4.67 -13.35
C ARG A 274 -15.76 -3.28 -13.11
N ILE A 275 -15.37 -2.98 -11.87
CA ILE A 275 -14.68 -1.72 -11.51
C ILE A 275 -13.36 -1.62 -12.27
N ALA A 276 -12.52 -2.66 -12.21
CA ALA A 276 -11.24 -2.69 -12.89
C ALA A 276 -11.40 -2.56 -14.41
N GLU A 277 -12.38 -3.26 -14.99
CA GLU A 277 -12.64 -3.24 -16.43
C GLU A 277 -12.97 -1.83 -16.93
N ARG A 278 -13.84 -1.09 -16.22
CA ARG A 278 -14.17 0.30 -16.54
C ARG A 278 -13.00 1.24 -16.30
N ALA A 279 -12.32 1.11 -15.15
CA ALA A 279 -11.21 1.99 -14.81
C ALA A 279 -10.08 1.91 -15.83
N LEU A 280 -9.73 0.70 -16.31
CA LEU A 280 -8.64 0.49 -17.27
C LEU A 280 -8.92 1.06 -18.68
N ASP A 281 -10.12 1.53 -18.96
CA ASP A 281 -10.43 2.29 -20.18
C ASP A 281 -10.19 3.80 -20.01
N LEU A 282 -10.01 4.28 -18.77
CA LEU A 282 -9.71 5.68 -18.52
C LEU A 282 -8.25 6.02 -18.93
N PRO A 283 -7.99 7.21 -19.47
CA PRO A 283 -6.65 7.61 -19.93
C PRO A 283 -5.55 7.45 -18.89
N GLU A 284 -5.87 7.69 -17.61
CA GLU A 284 -4.97 7.60 -16.46
C GLU A 284 -4.36 6.19 -16.32
N TYR A 285 -5.10 5.16 -16.68
CA TYR A 285 -4.71 3.75 -16.55
C TYR A 285 -4.43 3.07 -17.90
N ALA A 286 -5.14 3.48 -18.97
CA ALA A 286 -5.01 2.90 -20.28
C ALA A 286 -3.61 3.02 -20.88
N LYS A 287 -2.92 4.12 -20.60
CA LYS A 287 -1.54 4.38 -21.05
C LYS A 287 -0.56 3.27 -20.70
N TYR A 288 -0.77 2.56 -19.59
CA TYR A 288 0.12 1.50 -19.14
C TYR A 288 -0.01 0.19 -19.92
N LYS A 289 -1.07 0.03 -20.74
CA LYS A 289 -1.23 -1.11 -21.65
C LYS A 289 -0.08 -1.24 -22.63
N ASP A 290 0.50 -0.11 -23.02
CA ASP A 290 1.58 -0.06 -24.00
C ASP A 290 2.98 -0.13 -23.38
N SER A 291 3.06 -0.35 -22.07
CA SER A 291 4.34 -0.49 -21.37
C SER A 291 5.22 -1.54 -22.04
N PRO A 292 6.48 -1.24 -22.36
CA PRO A 292 7.46 -2.19 -22.89
C PRO A 292 7.60 -3.42 -21.99
N TYR A 293 7.49 -3.24 -20.68
CA TYR A 293 7.57 -4.32 -19.70
C TYR A 293 6.58 -5.47 -19.98
N LEU A 294 5.35 -5.16 -20.41
CA LEU A 294 4.33 -6.17 -20.70
C LEU A 294 4.62 -7.00 -21.97
N ARG A 295 5.49 -6.52 -22.86
CA ARG A 295 5.77 -7.11 -24.17
C ARG A 295 7.11 -7.83 -24.24
N ASN A 296 8.10 -7.44 -23.41
CA ASN A 296 9.45 -7.98 -23.49
C ASN A 296 9.60 -9.31 -22.75
N PRO A 297 10.29 -10.34 -23.32
CA PRO A 297 10.63 -11.53 -22.57
C PRO A 297 11.56 -11.18 -21.40
N LEU A 298 11.26 -11.70 -20.21
CA LEU A 298 12.17 -11.58 -19.06
C LEU A 298 13.52 -12.15 -19.48
N GLN A 299 14.60 -11.37 -19.40
CA GLN A 299 15.94 -11.90 -19.56
C GLN A 299 16.16 -12.90 -18.41
N GLN A 300 16.47 -14.14 -18.75
CA GLN A 300 16.79 -15.17 -17.77
C GLN A 300 17.97 -14.65 -16.91
N GLY A 301 17.71 -14.28 -15.66
CA GLY A 301 18.76 -13.94 -14.70
C GLY A 301 18.64 -12.62 -13.94
N ASN A 302 17.70 -11.72 -14.26
CA ASN A 302 17.49 -10.53 -13.45
C ASN A 302 16.04 -10.49 -12.92
N VAL A 303 15.91 -10.69 -11.63
CA VAL A 303 14.75 -10.17 -10.87
C VAL A 303 14.87 -8.66 -11.00
N ALA A 304 14.11 -8.07 -11.90
CA ALA A 304 14.15 -6.62 -12.14
C ALA A 304 13.73 -5.92 -10.86
N ASN A 305 14.69 -5.30 -10.19
CA ASN A 305 14.42 -4.23 -9.24
C ASN A 305 13.66 -3.16 -10.02
N GLY A 306 12.48 -2.74 -9.54
CA GLY A 306 11.53 -1.87 -10.23
C GLY A 306 12.03 -0.47 -10.67
N ASN A 307 13.33 -0.21 -10.57
CA ASN A 307 13.92 1.10 -10.88
C ASN A 307 14.33 1.28 -12.36
N GLU A 308 14.40 0.21 -13.17
CA GLU A 308 14.79 0.37 -14.57
C GLU A 308 13.61 0.68 -15.51
N ALA A 309 12.38 0.35 -15.10
CA ALA A 309 11.19 0.64 -15.91
C ALA A 309 10.72 2.10 -15.83
N GLU A 310 11.18 2.87 -14.83
CA GLU A 310 10.81 4.30 -14.67
C GLU A 310 11.60 5.25 -15.58
N GLN A 311 12.71 4.79 -16.22
CA GLN A 311 13.54 5.66 -17.07
C GLN A 311 13.11 5.68 -18.54
N GLU A 312 12.15 4.84 -18.97
CA GLU A 312 11.68 4.76 -20.36
C GLU A 312 10.22 5.26 -20.56
N LEU A 313 9.58 5.81 -19.52
CA LEU A 313 8.27 6.49 -19.58
C LEU A 313 8.44 7.99 -19.39
#